data_9f652ecca602939b0c9bb57fe9665e5a
#
_entry.id   9f652ecca602939b0c9bb57fe9665e5a
#
_cell.length_a   1.000
_cell.length_b   1.000
_cell.length_c   1.000
_cell.angle_alpha   90.00
_cell.angle_beta   90.00
_cell.angle_gamma   90.00
#
_symmetry.space_group_name_H-M   'P 1'
#
loop_
_entity.id
_entity.type
_entity.pdbx_description
1 polymer ?
#
loop_
_entity_poly.entity_id
_entity_poly.type
_entity_poly.pdbx_seq_one_letter_code
_entity_poly.pdbx_strand_id
1 'polypeptide(L)'
;MSDILSPRIAVVGSVNIDLVTRAPRLPVPGETLLGTDFQTVHGGKGANQAVAAARLGASVAMIGCVGDDAFGARLHDALAAECIDVTHLGRIGGTATGVATITVDAGGANSIVVVPGANARLDADRIDAAPDAIAEAALLVCQLEVPVAAVARAIACASAHHTPVLLNPAPAQPLFDALLARVDYLVVNETEAESLTGIAVGDDA
;
A
#
# COMPACT_ATOMS: atom_id res chain seq x y z
N MET A 1 7.83 9.44 -34.51
CA MET A 1 7.76 9.42 -33.05
C MET A 1 7.55 7.95 -32.70
N SER A 2 8.54 7.29 -32.09
CA SER A 2 8.36 5.92 -31.59
C SER A 2 7.27 5.96 -30.51
N ASP A 3 6.20 5.18 -30.68
CA ASP A 3 5.25 4.92 -29.62
C ASP A 3 6.02 4.30 -28.44
N ILE A 4 6.36 5.13 -27.47
CA ILE A 4 6.88 4.66 -26.19
C ILE A 4 5.66 4.03 -25.54
N LEU A 5 5.55 2.68 -25.61
CA LEU A 5 4.54 1.94 -24.90
C LEU A 5 4.66 2.29 -23.39
N SER A 6 3.54 2.70 -22.80
CA SER A 6 3.49 2.97 -21.36
C SER A 6 3.93 1.72 -20.59
N PRO A 7 4.90 1.82 -19.65
CA PRO A 7 5.33 0.66 -18.88
C PRO A 7 4.14 0.11 -18.07
N ARG A 8 4.00 -1.22 -18.06
CA ARG A 8 2.99 -1.90 -17.24
C ARG A 8 3.55 -2.09 -15.82
N ILE A 9 2.80 -1.70 -14.80
CA ILE A 9 3.19 -1.84 -13.40
C ILE A 9 2.10 -2.62 -12.68
N ALA A 10 2.49 -3.70 -12.00
CA ALA A 10 1.62 -4.39 -11.06
C ALA A 10 1.89 -3.85 -9.64
N VAL A 11 0.83 -3.49 -8.92
CA VAL A 11 0.93 -3.08 -7.52
C VAL A 11 0.17 -4.08 -6.66
N VAL A 12 0.87 -4.75 -5.76
CA VAL A 12 0.28 -5.62 -4.73
C VAL A 12 0.35 -4.91 -3.40
N GLY A 13 -0.82 -4.53 -2.84
CA GLY A 13 -0.78 -3.72 -1.62
C GLY A 13 -2.13 -3.30 -1.06
N SER A 14 -2.05 -2.39 -0.10
CA SER A 14 -3.17 -1.88 0.69
C SER A 14 -3.98 -0.81 -0.04
N VAL A 15 -5.26 -0.78 0.32
CA VAL A 15 -6.20 0.27 -0.07
C VAL A 15 -6.97 0.68 1.19
N ASN A 16 -6.86 1.94 1.61
CA ASN A 16 -7.43 2.47 2.85
C ASN A 16 -8.29 3.71 2.63
N ILE A 17 -9.18 3.95 3.57
CA ILE A 17 -9.73 5.28 3.82
C ILE A 17 -9.00 5.87 5.02
N ASP A 18 -8.48 7.09 4.86
CA ASP A 18 -7.88 7.87 5.92
C ASP A 18 -8.91 8.89 6.45
N LEU A 19 -9.25 8.75 7.73
CA LEU A 19 -10.14 9.64 8.48
C LEU A 19 -9.28 10.62 9.25
N VAL A 20 -9.10 11.82 8.69
CA VAL A 20 -8.19 12.83 9.21
C VAL A 20 -8.97 13.85 10.02
N THR A 21 -8.68 13.95 11.31
CA THR A 21 -9.21 14.97 12.22
C THR A 21 -8.11 15.95 12.60
N ARG A 22 -8.38 17.24 12.43
CA ARG A 22 -7.48 18.29 12.94
C ARG A 22 -7.94 18.77 14.30
N ALA A 23 -6.99 18.97 15.22
CA ALA A 23 -7.25 19.45 16.58
C ALA A 23 -6.17 20.45 17.02
N PRO A 24 -6.42 21.29 18.04
CA PRO A 24 -5.38 22.20 18.57
C PRO A 24 -4.14 21.47 19.10
N ARG A 25 -4.31 20.26 19.61
CA ARG A 25 -3.26 19.36 20.11
C ARG A 25 -3.74 17.90 20.06
N LEU A 26 -2.85 16.94 20.28
CA LEU A 26 -3.27 15.55 20.44
C LEU A 26 -4.00 15.37 21.79
N PRO A 27 -5.11 14.58 21.84
CA PRO A 27 -5.83 14.30 23.09
C PRO A 27 -5.00 13.40 24.01
N VAL A 28 -5.15 13.61 25.33
CA VAL A 28 -4.60 12.69 26.34
C VAL A 28 -5.65 11.63 26.71
N PRO A 29 -5.26 10.49 27.33
CA PRO A 29 -6.20 9.46 27.73
C PRO A 29 -7.34 10.00 28.62
N GLY A 30 -8.59 9.66 28.28
CA GLY A 30 -9.79 10.08 29.00
C GLY A 30 -10.31 11.47 28.67
N GLU A 31 -9.63 12.20 27.77
CA GLU A 31 -10.04 13.55 27.38
C GLU A 31 -10.99 13.54 26.17
N THR A 32 -11.94 14.46 26.15
CA THR A 32 -12.73 14.83 24.96
C THR A 32 -12.24 16.19 24.48
N LEU A 33 -11.66 16.24 23.27
CA LEU A 33 -11.18 17.46 22.64
C LEU A 33 -12.03 17.79 21.42
N LEU A 34 -12.36 19.07 21.24
CA LEU A 34 -13.06 19.52 20.04
C LEU A 34 -12.07 19.67 18.88
N GLY A 35 -12.33 18.94 17.78
CA GLY A 35 -11.59 19.09 16.53
C GLY A 35 -12.00 20.39 15.81
N THR A 36 -11.15 20.81 14.89
CA THR A 36 -11.35 22.01 14.06
C THR A 36 -11.73 21.70 12.63
N ASP A 37 -11.39 20.50 12.14
CA ASP A 37 -11.67 20.03 10.77
C ASP A 37 -11.71 18.52 10.70
N PHE A 38 -12.44 17.98 9.72
CA PHE A 38 -12.49 16.56 9.41
C PHE A 38 -12.49 16.31 7.91
N GLN A 39 -11.63 15.41 7.47
CA GLN A 39 -11.53 15.03 6.07
C GLN A 39 -11.49 13.51 5.92
N THR A 40 -12.08 13.02 4.82
CA THR A 40 -11.97 11.63 4.39
C THR A 40 -11.11 11.59 3.13
N VAL A 41 -9.95 10.97 3.22
CA VAL A 41 -8.95 10.94 2.14
C VAL A 41 -8.75 9.51 1.66
N HIS A 42 -8.45 9.32 0.39
CA HIS A 42 -8.04 8.02 -0.12
C HIS A 42 -6.60 7.77 0.31
N GLY A 43 -6.34 6.60 0.86
CA GLY A 43 -5.05 6.21 1.42
C GLY A 43 -4.72 4.75 1.14
N GLY A 44 -3.77 4.25 1.90
CA GLY A 44 -3.13 2.95 1.68
C GLY A 44 -1.89 3.06 0.81
N LYS A 45 -0.77 2.52 1.28
CA LYS A 45 0.52 2.61 0.57
C LYS A 45 0.45 2.05 -0.85
N GLY A 46 -0.27 0.92 -1.03
CA GLY A 46 -0.49 0.32 -2.35
C GLY A 46 -1.24 1.24 -3.28
N ALA A 47 -2.41 1.75 -2.86
CA ALA A 47 -3.21 2.66 -3.66
C ALA A 47 -2.46 3.95 -4.00
N ASN A 48 -1.73 4.54 -3.03
CA ASN A 48 -0.94 5.75 -3.25
C ASN A 48 0.16 5.55 -4.30
N GLN A 49 0.86 4.40 -4.27
CA GLN A 49 1.90 4.08 -5.26
C GLN A 49 1.30 3.77 -6.63
N ALA A 50 0.14 3.08 -6.68
CA ALA A 50 -0.58 2.84 -7.92
C ALA A 50 -1.02 4.16 -8.59
N VAL A 51 -1.61 5.08 -7.82
CA VAL A 51 -2.01 6.41 -8.32
C VAL A 51 -0.81 7.23 -8.79
N ALA A 52 0.29 7.22 -8.04
CA ALA A 52 1.51 7.92 -8.44
C ALA A 52 2.06 7.38 -9.76
N ALA A 53 2.14 6.07 -9.93
CA ALA A 53 2.60 5.44 -11.17
C ALA A 53 1.68 5.75 -12.36
N ALA A 54 0.35 5.68 -12.18
CA ALA A 54 -0.61 6.01 -13.22
C ALA A 54 -0.49 7.47 -13.67
N ARG A 55 -0.39 8.40 -12.72
CA ARG A 55 -0.21 9.84 -13.02
C ARG A 55 1.12 10.15 -13.71
N LEU A 56 2.13 9.31 -13.53
CA LEU A 56 3.41 9.37 -14.26
C LEU A 56 3.37 8.70 -15.64
N GLY A 57 2.20 8.18 -16.05
CA GLY A 57 1.97 7.65 -17.39
C GLY A 57 2.15 6.13 -17.52
N ALA A 58 2.26 5.40 -16.42
CA ALA A 58 2.27 3.94 -16.45
C ALA A 58 0.86 3.37 -16.65
N SER A 59 0.76 2.19 -17.28
CA SER A 59 -0.42 1.33 -17.23
C SER A 59 -0.36 0.48 -15.96
N VAL A 60 -1.27 0.71 -15.01
CA VAL A 60 -1.19 0.12 -13.67
C VAL A 60 -2.31 -0.87 -13.43
N ALA A 61 -1.98 -2.04 -12.88
CA ALA A 61 -2.93 -3.00 -12.33
C ALA A 61 -2.79 -3.04 -10.80
N MET A 62 -3.92 -2.88 -10.07
CA MET A 62 -3.97 -2.95 -8.61
C MET A 62 -4.47 -4.33 -8.16
N ILE A 63 -3.66 -5.04 -7.40
CA ILE A 63 -3.98 -6.32 -6.76
C ILE A 63 -4.09 -6.07 -5.26
N GLY A 64 -5.29 -6.22 -4.70
CA GLY A 64 -5.55 -5.88 -3.31
C GLY A 64 -6.95 -6.26 -2.87
N CYS A 65 -7.36 -5.77 -1.70
CA CYS A 65 -8.69 -6.04 -1.17
C CYS A 65 -9.33 -4.79 -0.55
N VAL A 66 -10.63 -4.64 -0.78
CA VAL A 66 -11.51 -3.67 -0.09
C VAL A 66 -12.69 -4.42 0.52
N GLY A 67 -13.36 -3.82 1.49
CA GLY A 67 -14.59 -4.35 2.05
C GLY A 67 -15.78 -4.21 1.08
N ASP A 68 -16.82 -4.98 1.32
CA ASP A 68 -18.12 -4.80 0.64
C ASP A 68 -18.94 -3.74 1.39
N ASP A 69 -18.39 -2.52 1.48
CA ASP A 69 -18.94 -1.36 2.16
C ASP A 69 -18.82 -0.09 1.29
N ALA A 70 -19.37 1.02 1.79
CA ALA A 70 -19.35 2.29 1.07
C ALA A 70 -17.93 2.84 0.82
N PHE A 71 -16.99 2.56 1.72
CA PHE A 71 -15.59 2.95 1.55
C PHE A 71 -14.93 2.13 0.45
N GLY A 72 -15.17 0.81 0.43
CA GLY A 72 -14.65 -0.06 -0.61
C GLY A 72 -15.15 0.31 -2.01
N ALA A 73 -16.45 0.60 -2.13
CA ALA A 73 -17.02 1.08 -3.40
C ALA A 73 -16.38 2.39 -3.85
N ARG A 74 -16.26 3.38 -2.94
CA ARG A 74 -15.65 4.67 -3.23
C ARG A 74 -14.18 4.57 -3.66
N LEU A 75 -13.40 3.72 -3.00
CA LEU A 75 -11.98 3.51 -3.33
C LEU A 75 -11.80 2.81 -4.66
N HIS A 76 -12.61 1.78 -4.93
CA HIS A 76 -12.63 1.09 -6.21
C HIS A 76 -12.89 2.07 -7.37
N ASP A 77 -13.94 2.91 -7.25
CA ASP A 77 -14.30 3.87 -8.27
C ASP A 77 -13.23 4.97 -8.44
N ALA A 78 -12.61 5.39 -7.33
CA ALA A 78 -11.54 6.38 -7.37
C ALA A 78 -10.29 5.86 -8.09
N LEU A 79 -9.88 4.61 -7.86
CA LEU A 79 -8.76 3.99 -8.56
C LEU A 79 -9.07 3.80 -10.05
N ALA A 80 -10.29 3.36 -10.39
CA ALA A 80 -10.73 3.25 -11.77
C ALA A 80 -10.74 4.62 -12.50
N ALA A 81 -11.09 5.70 -11.80
CA ALA A 81 -11.07 7.06 -12.36
C ALA A 81 -9.64 7.55 -12.66
N GLU A 82 -8.61 7.03 -11.97
CA GLU A 82 -7.19 7.25 -12.29
C GLU A 82 -6.67 6.34 -13.41
N CYS A 83 -7.57 5.64 -14.14
CA CYS A 83 -7.25 4.68 -15.20
C CYS A 83 -6.43 3.47 -14.72
N ILE A 84 -6.54 3.11 -13.45
CA ILE A 84 -5.92 1.92 -12.88
C ILE A 84 -6.83 0.72 -13.13
N ASP A 85 -6.27 -0.39 -13.60
CA ASP A 85 -6.99 -1.65 -13.71
C ASP A 85 -7.27 -2.21 -12.31
N VAL A 86 -8.55 -2.29 -11.96
CA VAL A 86 -9.06 -2.75 -10.67
C VAL A 86 -9.68 -4.15 -10.75
N THR A 87 -9.44 -4.89 -11.85
CA THR A 87 -9.98 -6.25 -12.06
C THR A 87 -9.60 -7.19 -10.90
N HIS A 88 -8.41 -7.01 -10.34
CA HIS A 88 -7.89 -7.80 -9.23
C HIS A 88 -8.02 -7.14 -7.86
N LEU A 89 -8.83 -6.08 -7.74
CA LEU A 89 -9.20 -5.49 -6.46
C LEU A 89 -10.43 -6.20 -5.89
N GLY A 90 -10.20 -7.20 -5.04
CA GLY A 90 -11.24 -8.07 -4.49
C GLY A 90 -12.14 -7.35 -3.47
N ARG A 91 -13.47 -7.54 -3.57
CA ARG A 91 -14.42 -7.13 -2.53
C ARG A 91 -14.65 -8.27 -1.55
N ILE A 92 -14.48 -7.98 -0.25
CA ILE A 92 -14.55 -8.98 0.83
C ILE A 92 -15.83 -8.79 1.62
N GLY A 93 -16.78 -9.70 1.44
CA GLY A 93 -18.04 -9.69 2.20
C GLY A 93 -17.80 -9.86 3.70
N GLY A 94 -18.58 -9.15 4.53
CA GLY A 94 -18.54 -9.25 5.99
C GLY A 94 -17.25 -8.70 6.64
N THR A 95 -16.42 -7.99 5.88
CA THR A 95 -15.18 -7.37 6.38
C THR A 95 -15.17 -5.90 5.96
N ALA A 96 -14.87 -5.01 6.88
CA ALA A 96 -14.75 -3.58 6.58
C ALA A 96 -13.52 -3.30 5.71
N THR A 97 -13.60 -2.27 4.88
CA THR A 97 -12.43 -1.70 4.19
C THR A 97 -11.38 -1.23 5.20
N GLY A 98 -10.11 -1.26 4.83
CA GLY A 98 -9.02 -0.74 5.66
C GLY A 98 -9.20 0.74 5.97
N VAL A 99 -8.98 1.11 7.23
CA VAL A 99 -9.16 2.49 7.73
C VAL A 99 -7.94 2.92 8.51
N ALA A 100 -7.44 4.13 8.25
CA ALA A 100 -6.54 4.83 9.15
C ALA A 100 -7.30 5.97 9.83
N THR A 101 -7.28 6.03 11.16
CA THR A 101 -7.73 7.21 11.92
C THR A 101 -6.50 8.04 12.27
N ILE A 102 -6.52 9.30 11.81
CA ILE A 102 -5.37 10.19 11.91
C ILE A 102 -5.81 11.47 12.64
N THR A 103 -5.16 11.75 13.76
CA THR A 103 -5.31 13.04 14.43
C THR A 103 -4.07 13.88 14.18
N VAL A 104 -4.25 15.11 13.70
CA VAL A 104 -3.15 16.04 13.40
C VAL A 104 -3.34 17.27 14.26
N ASP A 105 -2.30 17.67 15.00
CA ASP A 105 -2.33 18.86 15.82
C ASP A 105 -1.93 20.13 15.05
N ALA A 106 -2.03 21.29 15.71
CA ALA A 106 -1.69 22.59 15.13
C ALA A 106 -0.19 22.71 14.78
N GLY A 107 0.69 21.94 15.39
CA GLY A 107 2.13 21.87 15.12
C GLY A 107 2.50 20.91 13.98
N GLY A 108 1.52 20.13 13.44
CA GLY A 108 1.76 19.12 12.42
C GLY A 108 2.14 17.74 12.98
N ALA A 109 2.24 17.57 14.30
CA ALA A 109 2.42 16.26 14.90
C ALA A 109 1.15 15.41 14.70
N ASN A 110 1.32 14.10 14.47
CA ASN A 110 0.18 13.21 14.19
C ASN A 110 0.19 11.98 15.10
N SER A 111 -1.00 11.41 15.25
CA SER A 111 -1.21 10.11 15.87
C SER A 111 -2.08 9.28 14.91
N ILE A 112 -1.61 8.10 14.55
CA ILE A 112 -2.23 7.25 13.53
C ILE A 112 -2.53 5.89 14.13
N VAL A 113 -3.78 5.43 13.93
CA VAL A 113 -4.19 4.05 14.21
C VAL A 113 -4.72 3.45 12.92
N VAL A 114 -4.15 2.33 12.49
CA VAL A 114 -4.56 1.62 11.29
C VAL A 114 -5.30 0.35 11.65
N VAL A 115 -6.48 0.18 11.05
CA VAL A 115 -7.24 -1.07 11.06
C VAL A 115 -7.16 -1.67 9.66
N PRO A 116 -6.44 -2.78 9.46
CA PRO A 116 -6.19 -3.35 8.13
C PRO A 116 -7.49 -3.75 7.39
N GLY A 117 -8.50 -4.20 8.10
CA GLY A 117 -9.76 -4.62 7.50
C GLY A 117 -9.56 -5.64 6.38
N ALA A 118 -10.13 -5.36 5.21
CA ALA A 118 -10.05 -6.22 4.04
C ALA A 118 -8.61 -6.42 3.51
N ASN A 119 -7.69 -5.49 3.77
CA ASN A 119 -6.28 -5.68 3.38
C ASN A 119 -5.66 -6.94 4.02
N ALA A 120 -6.09 -7.29 5.25
CA ALA A 120 -5.65 -8.51 5.93
C ALA A 120 -6.20 -9.81 5.30
N ARG A 121 -7.08 -9.70 4.32
CA ARG A 121 -7.67 -10.82 3.57
C ARG A 121 -7.01 -11.07 2.22
N LEU A 122 -5.99 -10.30 1.87
CA LEU A 122 -5.18 -10.62 0.70
C LEU A 122 -4.35 -11.87 1.00
N ASP A 123 -4.52 -12.90 0.17
CA ASP A 123 -3.91 -14.22 0.33
C ASP A 123 -3.23 -14.69 -0.96
N ALA A 124 -2.61 -15.87 -0.92
CA ALA A 124 -1.93 -16.47 -2.05
C ALA A 124 -2.90 -16.77 -3.20
N ASP A 125 -4.12 -17.21 -2.92
CA ASP A 125 -5.10 -17.57 -3.95
C ASP A 125 -5.49 -16.35 -4.79
N ARG A 126 -5.59 -15.18 -4.16
CA ARG A 126 -5.86 -13.91 -4.86
C ARG A 126 -4.69 -13.43 -5.71
N ILE A 127 -3.47 -13.66 -5.27
CA ILE A 127 -2.27 -13.42 -6.08
C ILE A 127 -2.25 -14.37 -7.28
N ASP A 128 -2.56 -15.65 -7.05
CA ASP A 128 -2.58 -16.68 -8.10
C ASP A 128 -3.72 -16.49 -9.10
N ALA A 129 -4.76 -15.74 -8.74
CA ALA A 129 -5.82 -15.34 -9.66
C ALA A 129 -5.44 -14.15 -10.58
N ALA A 130 -4.25 -13.56 -10.40
CA ALA A 130 -3.77 -12.42 -11.19
C ALA A 130 -2.39 -12.69 -11.86
N PRO A 131 -2.14 -13.88 -12.45
CA PRO A 131 -0.80 -14.25 -12.89
C PRO A 131 -0.29 -13.34 -14.01
N ASP A 132 -1.14 -13.00 -14.98
CA ASP A 132 -0.77 -12.20 -16.14
C ASP A 132 -0.47 -10.74 -15.75
N ALA A 133 -1.18 -10.22 -14.75
CA ALA A 133 -0.93 -8.85 -14.24
C ALA A 133 0.49 -8.69 -13.69
N ILE A 134 1.04 -9.74 -13.06
CA ILE A 134 2.42 -9.75 -12.54
C ILE A 134 3.41 -10.16 -13.62
N ALA A 135 3.12 -11.21 -14.40
CA ALA A 135 4.04 -11.77 -15.40
C ALA A 135 4.36 -10.79 -16.53
N GLU A 136 3.36 -9.99 -16.95
CA GLU A 136 3.52 -9.03 -18.06
C GLU A 136 3.92 -7.62 -17.58
N ALA A 137 4.12 -7.42 -16.26
CA ALA A 137 4.55 -6.14 -15.73
C ALA A 137 6.05 -5.92 -15.98
N ALA A 138 6.40 -4.67 -16.26
CA ALA A 138 7.79 -4.21 -16.28
C ALA A 138 8.36 -4.07 -14.85
N LEU A 139 7.47 -3.97 -13.84
CA LEU A 139 7.83 -3.86 -12.42
C LEU A 139 6.66 -4.32 -11.55
N LEU A 140 6.94 -5.15 -10.56
CA LEU A 140 6.05 -5.42 -9.42
C LEU A 140 6.41 -4.48 -8.27
N VAL A 141 5.41 -3.80 -7.70
CA VAL A 141 5.58 -2.91 -6.54
C VAL A 141 4.81 -3.48 -5.35
N CYS A 142 5.48 -3.63 -4.21
CA CYS A 142 4.91 -4.16 -2.97
C CYS A 142 5.22 -3.28 -1.75
N GLN A 143 4.36 -3.39 -0.71
CA GLN A 143 4.56 -2.81 0.62
C GLN A 143 4.10 -3.82 1.68
N LEU A 144 4.13 -3.45 2.97
CA LEU A 144 3.85 -4.37 4.07
C LEU A 144 2.57 -4.04 4.86
N GLU A 145 1.63 -3.29 4.29
CA GLU A 145 0.28 -3.07 4.86
C GLU A 145 -0.73 -4.19 4.50
N VAL A 146 -0.23 -5.26 3.89
CA VAL A 146 -0.96 -6.50 3.59
C VAL A 146 -0.17 -7.68 4.15
N PRO A 147 -0.75 -8.88 4.27
CA PRO A 147 -0.03 -10.04 4.83
C PRO A 147 1.28 -10.33 4.07
N VAL A 148 2.38 -10.48 4.82
CA VAL A 148 3.70 -10.81 4.25
C VAL A 148 3.66 -12.07 3.39
N ALA A 149 2.80 -13.04 3.73
CA ALA A 149 2.62 -14.25 2.93
C ALA A 149 2.12 -13.95 1.51
N ALA A 150 1.21 -12.97 1.35
CA ALA A 150 0.73 -12.54 0.04
C ALA A 150 1.84 -11.81 -0.74
N VAL A 151 2.61 -10.93 -0.07
CA VAL A 151 3.77 -10.27 -0.66
C VAL A 151 4.81 -11.28 -1.12
N ALA A 152 5.14 -12.26 -0.28
CA ALA A 152 6.08 -13.33 -0.62
C ALA A 152 5.59 -14.16 -1.82
N ARG A 153 4.28 -14.43 -1.92
CA ARG A 153 3.69 -15.12 -3.08
C ARG A 153 3.80 -14.28 -4.35
N ALA A 154 3.51 -12.98 -4.27
CA ALA A 154 3.65 -12.07 -5.41
C ALA A 154 5.10 -11.98 -5.91
N ILE A 155 6.07 -11.86 -4.98
CA ILE A 155 7.50 -11.85 -5.30
C ILE A 155 7.92 -13.19 -5.92
N ALA A 156 7.41 -14.33 -5.44
CA ALA A 156 7.69 -15.63 -6.03
C ALA A 156 7.13 -15.75 -7.47
N CYS A 157 5.93 -15.22 -7.71
CA CYS A 157 5.33 -15.14 -9.04
C CYS A 157 6.20 -14.27 -9.97
N ALA A 158 6.57 -13.05 -9.53
CA ALA A 158 7.43 -12.16 -10.29
C ALA A 158 8.79 -12.82 -10.64
N SER A 159 9.43 -13.48 -9.68
CA SER A 159 10.68 -14.20 -9.90
C SER A 159 10.56 -15.30 -10.96
N ALA A 160 9.45 -16.04 -10.98
CA ALA A 160 9.20 -17.10 -11.97
C ALA A 160 9.07 -16.53 -13.41
N HIS A 161 8.68 -15.28 -13.55
CA HIS A 161 8.49 -14.59 -14.83
C HIS A 161 9.57 -13.55 -15.13
N HIS A 162 10.63 -13.45 -14.30
CA HIS A 162 11.70 -12.46 -14.43
C HIS A 162 11.20 -11.01 -14.38
N THR A 163 10.08 -10.78 -13.71
CA THR A 163 9.56 -9.42 -13.44
C THR A 163 10.35 -8.80 -12.29
N PRO A 164 11.00 -7.64 -12.48
CA PRO A 164 11.69 -6.94 -11.41
C PRO A 164 10.75 -6.56 -10.26
N VAL A 165 11.28 -6.54 -9.03
CA VAL A 165 10.52 -6.27 -7.80
C VAL A 165 11.03 -5.04 -7.10
N LEU A 166 10.13 -4.09 -6.82
CA LEU A 166 10.35 -2.99 -5.89
C LEU A 166 9.57 -3.26 -4.61
N LEU A 167 10.28 -3.30 -3.49
CA LEU A 167 9.67 -3.42 -2.16
C LEU A 167 9.91 -2.14 -1.36
N ASN A 168 8.82 -1.55 -0.86
CA ASN A 168 8.85 -0.58 0.23
C ASN A 168 8.45 -1.31 1.52
N PRO A 169 9.37 -1.67 2.42
CA PRO A 169 9.11 -2.49 3.61
C PRO A 169 8.44 -1.68 4.72
N ALA A 170 7.39 -0.97 4.40
CA ALA A 170 6.63 -0.11 5.29
C ALA A 170 5.20 -0.67 5.52
N PRO A 171 4.72 -0.73 6.79
CA PRO A 171 5.44 -0.42 8.03
C PRO A 171 6.58 -1.40 8.31
N ALA A 172 7.63 -0.91 9.01
CA ALA A 172 8.80 -1.71 9.34
C ALA A 172 8.42 -2.97 10.13
N GLN A 173 8.86 -4.12 9.65
CA GLN A 173 8.69 -5.41 10.31
C GLN A 173 9.80 -6.37 9.85
N PRO A 174 10.11 -7.42 10.65
CA PRO A 174 11.11 -8.40 10.28
C PRO A 174 10.75 -9.11 8.97
N LEU A 175 11.73 -9.24 8.08
CA LEU A 175 11.62 -9.98 6.83
C LEU A 175 12.69 -11.08 6.77
N PHE A 176 12.40 -12.16 6.07
CA PHE A 176 13.36 -13.24 5.86
C PHE A 176 14.33 -12.87 4.74
N ASP A 177 15.61 -13.19 4.91
CA ASP A 177 16.68 -12.98 3.91
C ASP A 177 16.31 -13.58 2.54
N ALA A 178 15.66 -14.74 2.53
CA ALA A 178 15.21 -15.41 1.31
C ALA A 178 14.15 -14.63 0.52
N LEU A 179 13.40 -13.73 1.17
CA LEU A 179 12.49 -12.82 0.51
C LEU A 179 13.26 -11.63 -0.05
N LEU A 180 14.12 -11.01 0.77
CA LEU A 180 14.93 -9.85 0.39
C LEU A 180 15.87 -10.16 -0.79
N ALA A 181 16.41 -11.38 -0.85
CA ALA A 181 17.27 -11.84 -1.96
C ALA A 181 16.56 -11.88 -3.34
N ARG A 182 15.24 -11.69 -3.39
CA ARG A 182 14.44 -11.65 -4.63
C ARG A 182 13.91 -10.25 -4.95
N VAL A 183 14.37 -9.24 -4.22
CA VAL A 183 13.99 -7.84 -4.40
C VAL A 183 15.08 -7.12 -5.17
N ASP A 184 14.72 -6.46 -6.28
CA ASP A 184 15.67 -5.73 -7.12
C ASP A 184 15.86 -4.28 -6.63
N TYR A 185 14.77 -3.68 -6.09
CA TYR A 185 14.77 -2.30 -5.59
C TYR A 185 14.15 -2.26 -4.21
N LEU A 186 14.90 -1.78 -3.23
CA LEU A 186 14.44 -1.59 -1.86
C LEU A 186 14.35 -0.09 -1.56
N VAL A 187 13.14 0.38 -1.22
CA VAL A 187 12.88 1.78 -0.90
C VAL A 187 12.53 1.90 0.58
N VAL A 188 13.44 2.46 1.35
CA VAL A 188 13.37 2.55 2.82
C VAL A 188 13.60 3.97 3.31
N ASN A 189 13.02 4.31 4.46
CA ASN A 189 13.47 5.43 5.28
C ASN A 189 14.50 4.95 6.30
N GLU A 190 15.05 5.87 7.12
CA GLU A 190 16.08 5.57 8.12
C GLU A 190 15.62 4.50 9.11
N THR A 191 14.41 4.63 9.64
CA THR A 191 13.83 3.68 10.61
C THR A 191 13.64 2.29 10.02
N GLU A 192 13.19 2.21 8.77
CA GLU A 192 13.02 0.95 8.04
C GLU A 192 14.38 0.30 7.75
N ALA A 193 15.38 1.10 7.35
CA ALA A 193 16.75 0.64 7.13
C ALA A 193 17.37 0.10 8.42
N GLU A 194 17.25 0.82 9.54
CA GLU A 194 17.70 0.35 10.85
C GLU A 194 17.01 -0.95 11.27
N SER A 195 15.70 -1.06 11.06
CA SER A 195 14.92 -2.25 11.40
C SER A 195 15.38 -3.49 10.62
N LEU A 196 15.76 -3.31 9.35
CA LEU A 196 16.17 -4.43 8.48
C LEU A 196 17.64 -4.83 8.70
N THR A 197 18.51 -3.88 8.99
CA THR A 197 19.96 -4.12 9.06
C THR A 197 20.47 -4.29 10.49
N GLY A 198 19.74 -3.77 11.48
CA GLY A 198 20.21 -3.63 12.87
C GLY A 198 21.29 -2.55 13.02
N ILE A 199 21.53 -1.73 11.99
CA ILE A 199 22.55 -0.68 11.98
C ILE A 199 21.85 0.67 12.02
N ALA A 200 22.17 1.51 13.02
CA ALA A 200 21.64 2.86 13.10
C ALA A 200 22.13 3.70 11.93
N VAL A 201 21.20 4.42 11.29
CA VAL A 201 21.51 5.38 10.23
C VAL A 201 21.88 6.70 10.89
N GLY A 202 23.16 7.07 10.85
CA GLY A 202 23.66 8.36 11.36
C GLY A 202 23.47 9.49 10.36
N ASP A 203 23.59 10.74 10.87
CA ASP A 203 23.48 11.97 10.04
C ASP A 203 24.63 12.13 9.01
N ASP A 204 25.61 11.24 9.04
CA ASP A 204 26.80 11.27 8.17
C ASP A 204 26.78 10.27 6.99
N ALA A 205 25.59 9.78 6.60
CA ALA A 205 25.41 8.80 5.51
C ALA A 205 25.07 9.48 4.16
#